data_e15da812e62032ccb8c7a2aeecd80e26
#
_entry.id   e15da812e62032ccb8c7a2aeecd80e26
#
_cell.length_a   1.000
_cell.length_b   1.000
_cell.length_c   1.000
_cell.angle_alpha   90.00
_cell.angle_beta   90.00
_cell.angle_gamma   90.00
#
_symmetry.space_group_name_H-M   'P 1'
#
loop_
_entity.id
_entity.type
_entity.pdbx_description
1 polymer ?
#
loop_
_entity_poly.entity_id
_entity_poly.type
_entity_poly.pdbx_seq_one_letter_code
_entity_poly.pdbx_strand_id
1 'polypeptide(L)'
;GATWLPESTQGTGSEDAPIFGGTTKDPAGVYGAGAGGDTTGGPDKPRKYQIGNRVTVAIARERIQYLDAHGKLVTESLRDFTRINLAKQYESLDAFLQAWSSTDRKQALIDELQHHGVLLDVLAEELAQEKGDGSSLQGADPFDVLLHVAYDQPMLSRSERARRAKKKLQDDGIYAKYGETARKVLDVLIDKYADEGIAAIENTDVLKVQPLTQMGSPVELMQSFGGSKLQYQDAMAQLGRAIYQPARA
;
A
#
# COMPACT_ATOMS: atom_id res chain seq x y z
N GLY A 1 45.08 13.17 -26.92
CA GLY A 1 46.18 13.46 -26.05
C GLY A 1 45.76 13.63 -24.61
N ALA A 2 46.55 13.02 -23.72
CA ALA A 2 46.69 13.25 -22.28
C ALA A 2 45.67 12.58 -21.35
N THR A 3 46.02 11.40 -20.95
CA THR A 3 45.88 10.71 -19.67
C THR A 3 46.22 11.58 -18.46
N TRP A 4 45.41 11.51 -17.41
CA TRP A 4 45.82 11.82 -16.03
C TRP A 4 45.16 10.86 -15.04
N LEU A 5 46.00 9.98 -14.46
CA LEU A 5 45.83 9.33 -13.16
C LEU A 5 46.54 10.17 -12.11
N PRO A 6 46.07 10.28 -10.88
CA PRO A 6 46.96 10.47 -9.77
C PRO A 6 46.99 9.27 -8.82
N GLU A 7 48.22 9.08 -8.36
CA GLU A 7 48.76 8.06 -7.50
C GLU A 7 48.19 8.01 -6.08
N SER A 8 48.33 6.81 -5.53
CA SER A 8 48.21 6.46 -4.12
C SER A 8 49.19 7.23 -3.22
N THR A 9 48.69 7.70 -2.09
CA THR A 9 49.53 8.02 -0.93
C THR A 9 49.00 7.30 0.33
N GLN A 10 49.80 6.40 0.84
CA GLN A 10 49.72 5.82 2.17
C GLN A 10 50.04 6.88 3.22
N GLY A 11 49.34 6.88 4.35
CA GLY A 11 49.61 7.67 5.52
C GLY A 11 49.11 6.96 6.76
N THR A 12 50.05 6.46 7.50
CA THR A 12 50.03 5.72 8.77
C THR A 12 49.64 6.60 9.96
N GLY A 13 49.06 5.96 10.99
CA GLY A 13 49.16 6.41 12.39
C GLY A 13 47.81 6.60 13.09
N SER A 14 47.44 5.66 13.88
CA SER A 14 47.55 5.51 15.33
C SER A 14 46.42 6.10 16.19
N GLU A 15 45.74 5.16 16.86
CA GLU A 15 45.26 5.12 18.24
C GLU A 15 44.29 6.19 18.76
N ASP A 16 43.03 5.81 19.00
CA ASP A 16 42.50 5.50 20.33
C ASP A 16 41.06 4.96 20.23
N ALA A 17 40.88 3.73 20.69
CA ALA A 17 39.58 3.10 20.85
C ALA A 17 39.16 3.17 22.33
N PRO A 18 37.91 3.36 22.65
CA PRO A 18 37.34 2.85 23.88
C PRO A 18 36.71 1.49 23.68
N ILE A 19 37.19 0.57 24.45
CA ILE A 19 36.78 -0.82 24.59
C ILE A 19 35.37 -0.88 25.17
N PHE A 20 34.44 -1.51 24.47
CA PHE A 20 33.35 -2.22 25.12
C PHE A 20 33.27 -3.62 24.50
N GLY A 21 33.73 -4.57 25.26
CA GLY A 21 33.67 -5.98 24.92
C GLY A 21 32.27 -6.52 25.02
N GLY A 22 31.96 -7.40 24.07
CA GLY A 22 30.75 -8.18 24.05
C GLY A 22 30.75 -9.10 22.82
N THR A 23 31.44 -10.24 23.00
CA THR A 23 31.45 -11.35 22.05
C THR A 23 30.05 -11.93 21.88
N THR A 24 29.48 -11.88 20.66
CA THR A 24 28.60 -12.95 20.20
C THR A 24 28.82 -13.15 18.71
N LYS A 25 29.10 -14.41 18.37
CA LYS A 25 29.33 -14.95 17.06
C LYS A 25 28.11 -14.71 16.15
N ASP A 26 28.35 -14.15 14.99
CA ASP A 26 27.44 -14.24 13.83
C ASP A 26 27.51 -15.62 13.21
N PRO A 27 26.40 -16.24 12.90
CA PRO A 27 26.32 -17.14 11.78
C PRO A 27 25.59 -16.48 10.61
N ALA A 28 26.22 -16.64 9.47
CA ALA A 28 25.88 -16.23 8.13
C ALA A 28 24.39 -16.25 7.76
N GLY A 29 24.01 -15.17 7.13
CA GLY A 29 23.21 -15.00 5.95
C GLY A 29 21.97 -15.82 5.71
N VAL A 30 20.85 -15.17 5.58
CA VAL A 30 19.89 -15.37 4.46
C VAL A 30 19.12 -14.06 4.32
N TYR A 31 19.31 -13.37 3.23
CA TYR A 31 18.43 -12.30 2.82
C TYR A 31 17.17 -12.91 2.21
N GLY A 32 16.13 -13.06 3.02
CA GLY A 32 14.79 -13.35 2.58
C GLY A 32 13.97 -12.07 2.66
N ALA A 33 13.52 -11.56 1.53
CA ALA A 33 12.47 -10.57 1.48
C ALA A 33 11.19 -11.21 2.05
N GLY A 34 10.85 -10.85 3.27
CA GLY A 34 9.65 -11.27 3.96
C GLY A 34 9.20 -10.14 4.85
N ALA A 35 8.07 -9.56 4.56
CA ALA A 35 7.30 -8.78 5.49
C ALA A 35 6.88 -9.70 6.65
N GLY A 36 7.78 -9.92 7.59
CA GLY A 36 7.58 -10.70 8.80
C GLY A 36 7.72 -9.76 9.99
N GLY A 37 6.62 -9.21 10.48
CA GLY A 37 6.56 -8.64 11.80
C GLY A 37 6.88 -9.74 12.81
N ASP A 38 7.95 -9.58 13.60
CA ASP A 38 8.24 -10.44 14.74
C ASP A 38 7.10 -10.31 15.77
N THR A 39 6.21 -11.31 15.79
CA THR A 39 5.05 -11.38 16.68
C THR A 39 5.38 -11.96 18.07
N THR A 40 6.65 -12.08 18.44
CA THR A 40 7.07 -12.64 19.74
C THR A 40 7.38 -11.60 20.81
N GLY A 41 6.87 -10.37 20.69
CA GLY A 41 6.92 -9.35 21.72
C GLY A 41 5.67 -9.40 22.60
N GLY A 42 5.82 -9.61 23.92
CA GLY A 42 4.73 -9.36 24.86
C GLY A 42 4.20 -7.91 24.75
N PRO A 43 3.06 -7.58 25.38
CA PRO A 43 2.29 -6.34 25.10
C PRO A 43 3.01 -5.01 25.33
N ASP A 44 4.27 -5.02 25.79
CA ASP A 44 5.00 -3.80 26.16
C ASP A 44 6.29 -3.53 25.35
N LYS A 45 6.63 -4.35 24.32
CA LYS A 45 7.83 -4.08 23.52
C LYS A 45 7.48 -3.24 22.29
N PRO A 46 8.19 -2.12 22.03
CA PRO A 46 7.95 -1.29 20.86
C PRO A 46 8.26 -2.06 19.57
N ARG A 47 7.31 -2.08 18.65
CA ARG A 47 7.54 -2.62 17.31
C ARG A 47 8.46 -1.68 16.55
N LYS A 48 9.47 -2.23 15.88
CA LYS A 48 10.42 -1.45 15.07
C LYS A 48 10.15 -1.66 13.59
N TYR A 49 10.04 -0.56 12.86
CA TYR A 49 9.85 -0.54 11.42
C TYR A 49 11.01 0.19 10.76
N GLN A 50 11.46 -0.30 9.63
CA GLN A 50 12.49 0.34 8.84
C GLN A 50 11.83 1.09 7.68
N ILE A 51 12.06 2.41 7.64
CA ILE A 51 11.52 3.28 6.60
C ILE A 51 12.65 3.63 5.65
N GLY A 52 12.53 3.20 4.39
CA GLY A 52 13.61 3.31 3.43
C GLY A 52 14.88 2.61 3.93
N ASN A 53 16.04 3.07 3.47
CA ASN A 53 17.32 2.46 3.83
C ASN A 53 17.99 3.05 5.09
N ARG A 54 17.38 4.01 5.77
CA ARG A 54 18.11 4.80 6.80
C ARG A 54 17.37 5.11 8.09
N VAL A 55 16.05 4.95 8.14
CA VAL A 55 15.30 5.35 9.34
C VAL A 55 14.66 4.14 9.99
N THR A 56 15.00 3.92 11.26
CA THR A 56 14.31 2.93 12.10
C THR A 56 13.30 3.67 12.96
N VAL A 57 12.04 3.29 12.86
CA VAL A 57 10.94 3.84 13.64
C VAL A 57 10.53 2.81 14.69
N ALA A 58 10.48 3.21 15.94
CA ALA A 58 9.96 2.39 17.02
C ALA A 58 8.55 2.87 17.38
N ILE A 59 7.59 1.96 17.34
CA ILE A 59 6.20 2.25 17.72
C ILE A 59 5.95 1.66 19.09
N ALA A 60 5.68 2.55 20.05
CA ALA A 60 5.28 2.21 21.40
C ALA A 60 3.84 2.72 21.61
N ARG A 61 2.86 1.81 21.53
CA ARG A 61 1.42 2.14 21.52
C ARG A 61 1.08 3.03 20.32
N GLU A 62 0.42 4.15 20.52
CA GLU A 62 -0.02 5.09 19.47
C GLU A 62 1.03 6.15 19.09
N ARG A 63 2.27 6.00 19.57
CA ARG A 63 3.34 6.98 19.39
C ARG A 63 4.51 6.41 18.60
N ILE A 64 5.01 7.23 17.68
CA ILE A 64 6.21 6.96 16.91
C ILE A 64 7.39 7.72 17.51
N GLN A 65 8.52 7.05 17.65
CA GLN A 65 9.80 7.65 18.03
C GLN A 65 10.82 7.43 16.91
N TYR A 66 11.40 8.50 16.45
CA TYR A 66 12.45 8.45 15.43
C TYR A 66 13.46 9.58 15.61
N LEU A 67 14.63 9.45 15.01
CA LEU A 67 15.61 10.53 14.94
C LEU A 67 15.34 11.36 13.66
N ASP A 68 15.25 12.67 13.82
CA ASP A 68 15.14 13.59 12.69
C ASP A 68 16.49 13.70 11.94
N ALA A 69 16.51 14.51 10.87
CA ALA A 69 17.70 14.74 10.05
C ALA A 69 18.89 15.32 10.85
N HIS A 70 18.63 15.90 12.03
CA HIS A 70 19.64 16.49 12.93
C HIS A 70 20.01 15.56 14.07
N GLY A 71 19.51 14.31 14.10
CA GLY A 71 19.76 13.32 15.14
C GLY A 71 18.99 13.57 16.44
N LYS A 72 17.98 14.46 16.44
CA LYS A 72 17.13 14.72 17.60
C LYS A 72 16.01 13.68 17.65
N LEU A 73 15.78 13.10 18.83
CA LEU A 73 14.65 12.21 19.07
C LEU A 73 13.34 12.99 19.01
N VAL A 74 12.47 12.61 18.08
CA VAL A 74 11.11 13.14 17.91
C VAL A 74 10.12 12.06 18.33
N THR A 75 9.07 12.47 19.04
CA THR A 75 7.95 11.60 19.41
C THR A 75 6.67 12.25 18.92
N GLU A 76 5.97 11.56 18.06
CA GLU A 76 4.72 12.04 17.43
C GLU A 76 3.63 10.98 17.50
N SER A 77 2.37 11.37 17.25
CA SER A 77 1.31 10.40 17.00
C SER A 77 1.55 9.73 15.64
N LEU A 78 1.07 8.49 15.50
CA LEU A 78 1.15 7.77 14.22
C LEU A 78 0.43 8.54 13.10
N ARG A 79 -0.70 9.18 13.43
CA ARG A 79 -1.48 10.00 12.48
C ARG A 79 -0.72 11.23 12.00
N ASP A 80 -0.12 11.98 12.92
CA ASP A 80 0.64 13.18 12.55
C ASP A 80 1.87 12.80 11.71
N PHE A 81 2.57 11.74 12.07
CA PHE A 81 3.67 11.22 11.28
C PHE A 81 3.22 10.82 9.85
N THR A 82 2.08 10.15 9.73
CA THR A 82 1.52 9.77 8.43
C THR A 82 1.09 11.00 7.63
N ARG A 83 0.42 11.97 8.24
CA ARG A 83 0.06 13.24 7.59
C ARG A 83 1.28 13.98 7.05
N ILE A 84 2.34 14.08 7.86
CA ILE A 84 3.59 14.73 7.47
C ILE A 84 4.23 14.02 6.27
N ASN A 85 4.31 12.68 6.31
CA ASN A 85 4.92 11.92 5.23
C ASN A 85 4.08 11.95 3.95
N LEU A 86 2.76 11.91 4.06
CA LEU A 86 1.88 12.02 2.90
C LEU A 86 1.92 13.43 2.29
N ALA A 87 1.95 14.48 3.12
CA ALA A 87 2.05 15.86 2.68
C ALA A 87 3.38 16.18 1.97
N LYS A 88 4.47 15.45 2.29
CA LYS A 88 5.73 15.54 1.54
C LYS A 88 5.61 15.03 0.11
N GLN A 89 4.71 14.07 -0.13
CA GLN A 89 4.49 13.45 -1.44
C GLN A 89 3.38 14.18 -2.21
N TYR A 90 2.32 14.59 -1.50
CA TYR A 90 1.12 15.19 -2.10
C TYR A 90 0.70 16.43 -1.29
N GLU A 91 0.80 17.59 -1.89
CA GLU A 91 0.50 18.88 -1.25
C GLU A 91 -0.99 19.05 -0.89
N SER A 92 -1.86 18.28 -1.51
CA SER A 92 -3.32 18.39 -1.29
C SER A 92 -4.04 17.06 -1.55
N LEU A 93 -5.28 16.98 -1.06
CA LEU A 93 -6.18 15.86 -1.38
C LEU A 93 -6.35 15.68 -2.90
N ASP A 94 -6.53 16.77 -3.65
CA ASP A 94 -6.70 16.70 -5.09
C ASP A 94 -5.46 16.14 -5.80
N ALA A 95 -4.26 16.55 -5.36
CA ALA A 95 -3.01 16.00 -5.87
C ALA A 95 -2.89 14.51 -5.59
N PHE A 96 -3.26 14.05 -4.40
CA PHE A 96 -3.30 12.63 -4.04
C PHE A 96 -4.32 11.87 -4.89
N LEU A 97 -5.54 12.38 -5.02
CA LEU A 97 -6.59 11.75 -5.83
C LEU A 97 -6.20 11.65 -7.31
N GLN A 98 -5.52 12.68 -7.83
CA GLN A 98 -5.00 12.67 -9.19
C GLN A 98 -3.92 11.60 -9.38
N ALA A 99 -2.96 11.52 -8.47
CA ALA A 99 -1.90 10.51 -8.49
C ALA A 99 -2.52 9.10 -8.39
N TRP A 100 -3.45 8.91 -7.46
CA TRP A 100 -4.18 7.65 -7.31
C TRP A 100 -4.92 7.26 -8.59
N SER A 101 -5.65 8.19 -9.19
CA SER A 101 -6.45 7.94 -10.41
C SER A 101 -5.59 7.62 -11.62
N SER A 102 -4.42 8.29 -11.75
CA SER A 102 -3.50 8.13 -12.88
C SER A 102 -2.61 6.89 -12.79
N THR A 103 -2.45 6.32 -11.60
CA THR A 103 -1.61 5.13 -11.41
C THR A 103 -2.34 3.88 -11.88
N ASP A 104 -1.72 3.13 -12.79
CA ASP A 104 -2.30 1.88 -13.32
C ASP A 104 -2.37 0.77 -12.27
N ARG A 105 -1.37 0.72 -11.37
CA ARG A 105 -1.27 -0.27 -10.30
C ARG A 105 -1.33 0.41 -8.94
N LYS A 106 -2.49 0.36 -8.29
CA LYS A 106 -2.72 0.98 -6.96
C LYS A 106 -1.84 0.35 -5.88
N GLN A 107 -1.62 -0.96 -5.96
CA GLN A 107 -0.72 -1.64 -5.03
C GLN A 107 0.70 -1.08 -5.08
N ALA A 108 1.22 -0.74 -6.26
CA ALA A 108 2.55 -0.14 -6.38
C ALA A 108 2.64 1.22 -5.68
N LEU A 109 1.56 2.02 -5.75
CA LEU A 109 1.49 3.30 -5.03
C LEU A 109 1.41 3.10 -3.51
N ILE A 110 0.67 2.08 -3.06
CA ILE A 110 0.60 1.69 -1.64
C ILE A 110 1.99 1.28 -1.15
N ASP A 111 2.70 0.43 -1.90
CA ASP A 111 4.05 -0.04 -1.57
C ASP A 111 5.04 1.14 -1.50
N GLU A 112 4.94 2.11 -2.43
CA GLU A 112 5.74 3.33 -2.43
C GLU A 112 5.47 4.17 -1.18
N LEU A 113 4.21 4.38 -0.81
CA LEU A 113 3.84 5.11 0.39
C LEU A 113 4.36 4.42 1.66
N GLN A 114 4.28 3.10 1.74
CA GLN A 114 4.85 2.33 2.84
C GLN A 114 6.37 2.52 2.91
N HIS A 115 7.06 2.54 1.77
CA HIS A 115 8.50 2.81 1.71
C HIS A 115 8.85 4.22 2.20
N HIS A 116 7.96 5.18 2.03
CA HIS A 116 8.10 6.55 2.52
C HIS A 116 7.59 6.75 3.97
N GLY A 117 7.24 5.68 4.66
CA GLY A 117 6.93 5.70 6.09
C GLY A 117 5.45 5.80 6.42
N VAL A 118 4.58 5.53 5.47
CA VAL A 118 3.14 5.39 5.73
C VAL A 118 2.85 3.97 6.20
N LEU A 119 2.69 3.77 7.50
CA LEU A 119 2.54 2.48 8.15
C LEU A 119 1.05 2.06 8.18
N LEU A 120 0.53 1.62 7.04
CA LEU A 120 -0.90 1.35 6.84
C LEU A 120 -1.47 0.30 7.78
N ASP A 121 -0.74 -0.79 8.03
CA ASP A 121 -1.22 -1.87 8.89
C ASP A 121 -1.38 -1.40 10.34
N VAL A 122 -0.44 -0.58 10.82
CA VAL A 122 -0.48 -0.02 12.17
C VAL A 122 -1.57 1.02 12.31
N LEU A 123 -1.78 1.85 11.28
CA LEU A 123 -2.89 2.80 11.21
C LEU A 123 -4.24 2.08 11.24
N ALA A 124 -4.38 1.00 10.50
CA ALA A 124 -5.61 0.20 10.49
C ALA A 124 -5.87 -0.44 11.87
N GLU A 125 -4.83 -0.94 12.56
CA GLU A 125 -4.94 -1.45 13.92
C GLU A 125 -5.38 -0.35 14.91
N GLU A 126 -4.79 0.84 14.83
CA GLU A 126 -5.14 1.99 15.70
C GLU A 126 -6.60 2.40 15.51
N LEU A 127 -7.02 2.57 14.26
CA LEU A 127 -8.40 2.94 13.92
C LEU A 127 -9.44 1.88 14.34
N ALA A 128 -9.05 0.59 14.31
CA ALA A 128 -9.90 -0.50 14.78
C ALA A 128 -10.15 -0.41 16.30
N GLN A 129 -9.11 -0.07 17.05
CA GLN A 129 -9.21 0.05 18.51
C GLN A 129 -10.07 1.25 18.93
N GLU A 130 -9.98 2.37 18.22
CA GLU A 130 -10.80 3.55 18.51
C GLU A 130 -12.30 3.33 18.33
N LYS A 131 -12.70 2.53 17.35
CA LYS A 131 -14.13 2.23 17.14
C LYS A 131 -14.76 1.43 18.26
N GLY A 132 -13.96 0.70 19.06
CA GLY A 132 -14.42 0.04 20.29
C GLY A 132 -15.49 -1.04 20.12
N ASP A 133 -15.95 -1.28 18.90
CA ASP A 133 -17.03 -2.23 18.58
C ASP A 133 -16.54 -3.63 18.22
N GLY A 134 -15.21 -3.89 18.37
CA GLY A 134 -14.59 -5.15 17.99
C GLY A 134 -14.63 -5.41 16.48
N SER A 135 -15.12 -4.46 15.68
CA SER A 135 -15.05 -4.58 14.23
C SER A 135 -13.60 -4.44 13.81
N SER A 136 -13.02 -5.56 13.43
CA SER A 136 -11.74 -5.58 12.74
C SER A 136 -11.85 -4.71 11.49
N LEU A 137 -10.93 -3.73 11.32
CA LEU A 137 -10.78 -3.02 10.06
C LEU A 137 -10.23 -3.93 8.93
N GLN A 138 -10.32 -5.26 9.07
CA GLN A 138 -9.96 -6.22 8.02
C GLN A 138 -10.65 -5.94 6.68
N GLY A 139 -11.75 -5.18 6.69
CA GLY A 139 -12.43 -4.73 5.49
C GLY A 139 -12.13 -3.29 5.06
N ALA A 140 -11.22 -2.56 5.73
CA ALA A 140 -10.84 -1.23 5.31
C ALA A 140 -9.97 -1.30 4.05
N ASP A 141 -10.20 -0.36 3.13
CA ASP A 141 -9.31 -0.19 1.98
C ASP A 141 -8.17 0.75 2.37
N PRO A 142 -6.92 0.46 2.00
CA PRO A 142 -5.78 1.35 2.22
C PRO A 142 -6.02 2.80 1.78
N PHE A 143 -6.73 2.98 0.68
CA PHE A 143 -7.11 4.30 0.20
C PHE A 143 -7.99 5.06 1.21
N ASP A 144 -8.98 4.40 1.83
CA ASP A 144 -9.84 5.03 2.82
C ASP A 144 -9.11 5.33 4.12
N VAL A 145 -8.19 4.46 4.53
CA VAL A 145 -7.31 4.72 5.68
C VAL A 145 -6.49 5.98 5.45
N LEU A 146 -5.88 6.10 4.27
CA LEU A 146 -5.11 7.29 3.89
C LEU A 146 -5.96 8.56 3.85
N LEU A 147 -7.13 8.50 3.21
CA LEU A 147 -8.05 9.62 3.11
C LEU A 147 -8.55 10.06 4.50
N HIS A 148 -8.85 9.11 5.36
CA HIS A 148 -9.32 9.41 6.72
C HIS A 148 -8.22 10.06 7.55
N VAL A 149 -7.04 9.47 7.58
CA VAL A 149 -5.92 9.93 8.42
C VAL A 149 -5.35 11.25 7.93
N ALA A 150 -5.16 11.42 6.62
CA ALA A 150 -4.49 12.60 6.09
C ALA A 150 -5.42 13.78 5.79
N TYR A 151 -6.67 13.50 5.42
CA TYR A 151 -7.58 14.52 4.90
C TYR A 151 -8.94 14.52 5.60
N ASP A 152 -9.09 13.83 6.74
CA ASP A 152 -10.31 13.75 7.55
C ASP A 152 -11.56 13.31 6.75
N GLN A 153 -11.37 12.48 5.70
CA GLN A 153 -12.47 11.99 4.89
C GLN A 153 -13.19 10.81 5.58
N PRO A 154 -14.48 10.59 5.30
CA PRO A 154 -15.21 9.42 5.82
C PRO A 154 -14.59 8.13 5.32
N MET A 155 -14.38 7.18 6.22
CA MET A 155 -13.81 5.87 5.89
C MET A 155 -14.91 4.93 5.41
N LEU A 156 -14.68 4.29 4.25
CA LEU A 156 -15.55 3.26 3.71
C LEU A 156 -14.88 1.89 3.83
N SER A 157 -15.69 0.86 4.03
CA SER A 157 -15.23 -0.52 3.90
C SER A 157 -15.09 -0.90 2.42
N ARG A 158 -14.26 -1.92 2.12
CA ARG A 158 -14.15 -2.50 0.77
C ARG A 158 -15.50 -2.96 0.23
N SER A 159 -16.32 -3.57 1.08
CA SER A 159 -17.68 -4.00 0.70
C SER A 159 -18.59 -2.83 0.33
N GLU A 160 -18.49 -1.69 1.03
CA GLU A 160 -19.24 -0.49 0.67
C GLU A 160 -18.75 0.11 -0.63
N ARG A 161 -17.43 0.15 -0.87
CA ARG A 161 -16.85 0.57 -2.13
C ARG A 161 -17.27 -0.33 -3.29
N ALA A 162 -17.23 -1.64 -3.11
CA ALA A 162 -17.69 -2.62 -4.09
C ALA A 162 -19.15 -2.39 -4.48
N ARG A 163 -20.03 -2.19 -3.49
CA ARG A 163 -21.45 -1.89 -3.74
C ARG A 163 -21.64 -0.58 -4.50
N ARG A 164 -20.89 0.48 -4.12
CA ARG A 164 -20.94 1.76 -4.82
C ARG A 164 -20.40 1.64 -6.25
N ALA A 165 -19.34 0.86 -6.45
CA ALA A 165 -18.78 0.61 -7.78
C ALA A 165 -19.78 -0.13 -8.69
N LYS A 166 -20.45 -1.19 -8.20
CA LYS A 166 -21.50 -1.88 -8.96
C LYS A 166 -22.61 -0.92 -9.40
N LYS A 167 -23.11 -0.13 -8.46
CA LYS A 167 -24.12 0.88 -8.77
C LYS A 167 -23.63 1.90 -9.79
N LYS A 168 -22.41 2.41 -9.64
CA LYS A 168 -21.81 3.39 -10.57
C LYS A 168 -21.66 2.84 -11.98
N LEU A 169 -21.17 1.60 -12.12
CA LEU A 169 -21.03 0.95 -13.43
C LEU A 169 -22.40 0.77 -14.11
N GLN A 170 -23.45 0.57 -13.33
CA GLN A 170 -24.82 0.49 -13.83
C GLN A 170 -25.36 1.88 -14.24
N ASP A 171 -25.25 2.87 -13.36
CA ASP A 171 -25.76 4.23 -13.56
C ASP A 171 -25.07 4.94 -14.73
N ASP A 172 -23.77 4.74 -14.92
CA ASP A 172 -22.99 5.29 -16.03
C ASP A 172 -23.20 4.51 -17.34
N GLY A 173 -24.02 3.47 -17.34
CA GLY A 173 -24.28 2.64 -18.52
C GLY A 173 -23.08 1.81 -18.98
N ILE A 174 -22.06 1.62 -18.12
CA ILE A 174 -20.86 0.85 -18.47
C ILE A 174 -21.22 -0.62 -18.66
N TYR A 175 -22.05 -1.19 -17.80
CA TYR A 175 -22.57 -2.55 -18.00
C TYR A 175 -23.31 -2.74 -19.33
N ALA A 176 -24.01 -1.71 -19.81
CA ALA A 176 -24.74 -1.80 -21.08
C ALA A 176 -23.82 -1.91 -22.31
N LYS A 177 -22.54 -1.51 -22.18
CA LYS A 177 -21.55 -1.61 -23.26
C LYS A 177 -21.06 -3.04 -23.49
N TYR A 178 -21.22 -3.93 -22.51
CA TYR A 178 -20.63 -5.26 -22.51
C TYR A 178 -21.69 -6.36 -22.57
N GLY A 179 -21.33 -7.49 -23.18
CA GLY A 179 -22.10 -8.72 -23.17
C GLY A 179 -22.19 -9.36 -21.80
N GLU A 180 -23.01 -10.40 -21.67
CA GLU A 180 -23.29 -11.07 -20.39
C GLU A 180 -22.03 -11.61 -19.71
N THR A 181 -21.14 -12.25 -20.48
CA THR A 181 -19.87 -12.80 -19.94
C THR A 181 -19.00 -11.72 -19.31
N ALA A 182 -18.78 -10.61 -20.03
CA ALA A 182 -17.95 -9.51 -19.51
C ALA A 182 -18.56 -8.85 -18.27
N ARG A 183 -19.90 -8.71 -18.21
CA ARG A 183 -20.58 -8.22 -16.99
C ARG A 183 -20.37 -9.13 -15.82
N LYS A 184 -20.49 -10.45 -16.00
CA LYS A 184 -20.22 -11.44 -14.95
C LYS A 184 -18.76 -11.38 -14.49
N VAL A 185 -17.82 -11.19 -15.41
CA VAL A 185 -16.39 -11.00 -15.04
C VAL A 185 -16.22 -9.75 -14.18
N LEU A 186 -16.83 -8.62 -14.55
CA LEU A 186 -16.77 -7.40 -13.72
C LEU A 186 -17.36 -7.61 -12.32
N ASP A 187 -18.50 -8.30 -12.22
CA ASP A 187 -19.12 -8.60 -10.92
C ASP A 187 -18.22 -9.46 -10.04
N VAL A 188 -17.64 -10.52 -10.61
CA VAL A 188 -16.69 -11.39 -9.87
C VAL A 188 -15.45 -10.62 -9.43
N LEU A 189 -14.91 -9.73 -10.27
CA LEU A 189 -13.76 -8.91 -9.90
C LEU A 189 -14.10 -7.93 -8.77
N ILE A 190 -15.30 -7.34 -8.79
CA ILE A 190 -15.75 -6.46 -7.70
C ILE A 190 -15.93 -7.22 -6.39
N ASP A 191 -16.50 -8.42 -6.45
CA ASP A 191 -16.67 -9.27 -5.26
C ASP A 191 -15.30 -9.69 -4.72
N LYS A 192 -14.36 -10.07 -5.59
CA LYS A 192 -13.00 -10.40 -5.20
C LYS A 192 -12.24 -9.19 -4.60
N TYR A 193 -12.45 -8.00 -5.13
CA TYR A 193 -11.94 -6.77 -4.50
C TYR A 193 -12.53 -6.57 -3.09
N ALA A 194 -13.83 -6.80 -2.91
CA ALA A 194 -14.48 -6.66 -1.60
C ALA A 194 -13.86 -7.59 -0.55
N ASP A 195 -13.50 -8.81 -0.95
CA ASP A 195 -12.96 -9.83 -0.08
C ASP A 195 -11.45 -9.67 0.16
N GLU A 196 -10.67 -9.47 -0.91
CA GLU A 196 -9.20 -9.56 -0.89
C GLU A 196 -8.49 -8.21 -1.12
N GLY A 197 -9.20 -7.18 -1.59
CA GLY A 197 -8.64 -5.86 -1.89
C GLY A 197 -8.12 -5.70 -3.32
N ILE A 198 -7.51 -4.54 -3.59
CA ILE A 198 -7.14 -4.13 -4.96
C ILE A 198 -6.06 -5.00 -5.57
N ALA A 199 -5.08 -5.45 -4.81
CA ALA A 199 -3.99 -6.29 -5.29
C ALA A 199 -4.49 -7.57 -5.97
N ALA A 200 -5.62 -8.11 -5.49
CA ALA A 200 -6.21 -9.34 -6.01
C ALA A 200 -6.77 -9.19 -7.44
N ILE A 201 -7.10 -7.98 -7.89
CA ILE A 201 -7.72 -7.74 -9.19
C ILE A 201 -6.84 -6.97 -10.17
N GLU A 202 -5.73 -6.40 -9.73
CA GLU A 202 -4.84 -5.62 -10.61
C GLU A 202 -4.03 -6.48 -11.58
N ASN A 203 -3.79 -7.74 -11.24
CA ASN A 203 -3.06 -8.64 -12.11
C ASN A 203 -4.02 -9.49 -12.95
N THR A 204 -3.73 -9.66 -14.24
CA THR A 204 -4.48 -10.55 -15.13
C THR A 204 -4.47 -12.01 -14.69
N ASP A 205 -3.60 -12.40 -13.76
CA ASP A 205 -3.59 -13.73 -13.15
C ASP A 205 -4.89 -14.03 -12.38
N VAL A 206 -5.65 -13.02 -11.98
CA VAL A 206 -6.99 -13.18 -11.42
C VAL A 206 -7.91 -13.97 -12.35
N LEU A 207 -7.74 -13.85 -13.67
CA LEU A 207 -8.53 -14.59 -14.65
C LEU A 207 -8.22 -16.11 -14.66
N LYS A 208 -7.15 -16.54 -13.99
CA LYS A 208 -6.72 -17.93 -13.87
C LYS A 208 -7.21 -18.60 -12.58
N VAL A 209 -7.97 -17.90 -11.74
CA VAL A 209 -8.49 -18.43 -10.49
C VAL A 209 -10.01 -18.55 -10.51
N GLN A 210 -10.56 -19.41 -9.65
CA GLN A 210 -12.01 -19.56 -9.52
C GLN A 210 -12.64 -18.29 -8.93
N PRO A 211 -13.89 -17.97 -9.32
CA PRO A 211 -14.76 -18.72 -10.25
C PRO A 211 -14.53 -18.41 -11.74
N LEU A 212 -13.61 -17.48 -12.09
CA LEU A 212 -13.40 -17.03 -13.45
C LEU A 212 -12.97 -18.15 -14.42
N THR A 213 -12.15 -19.10 -13.96
CA THR A 213 -11.74 -20.25 -14.77
C THR A 213 -12.88 -21.16 -15.21
N GLN A 214 -14.04 -21.12 -14.52
CA GLN A 214 -15.23 -21.88 -14.91
C GLN A 214 -16.03 -21.16 -16.00
N MET A 215 -15.74 -19.88 -16.23
CA MET A 215 -16.45 -19.05 -17.23
C MET A 215 -15.74 -19.02 -18.59
N GLY A 216 -14.49 -19.49 -18.65
CA GLY A 216 -13.68 -19.56 -19.85
C GLY A 216 -12.18 -19.42 -19.58
N SER A 217 -11.40 -19.54 -20.63
CA SER A 217 -9.96 -19.28 -20.59
C SER A 217 -9.69 -17.77 -20.37
N PRO A 218 -8.55 -17.38 -19.81
CA PRO A 218 -8.20 -15.97 -19.63
C PRO A 218 -8.27 -15.14 -20.94
N VAL A 219 -7.95 -15.75 -22.07
CA VAL A 219 -8.02 -15.10 -23.39
C VAL A 219 -9.47 -14.85 -23.79
N GLU A 220 -10.35 -15.84 -23.64
CA GLU A 220 -11.78 -15.71 -23.95
C GLU A 220 -12.45 -14.66 -23.06
N LEU A 221 -12.11 -14.66 -21.77
CA LEU A 221 -12.63 -13.67 -20.82
C LEU A 221 -12.18 -12.25 -21.20
N MET A 222 -10.92 -12.03 -21.57
CA MET A 222 -10.47 -10.73 -22.06
C MET A 222 -11.16 -10.33 -23.37
N GLN A 223 -11.33 -11.27 -24.29
CA GLN A 223 -12.00 -11.02 -25.57
C GLN A 223 -13.48 -10.66 -25.40
N SER A 224 -14.15 -11.13 -24.34
CA SER A 224 -15.55 -10.78 -24.06
C SER A 224 -15.79 -9.27 -23.88
N PHE A 225 -14.75 -8.49 -23.65
CA PHE A 225 -14.80 -7.02 -23.50
C PHE A 225 -14.75 -6.25 -24.82
N GLY A 226 -14.99 -6.89 -25.94
CA GLY A 226 -15.01 -6.24 -27.27
C GLY A 226 -13.95 -6.81 -28.23
N GLY A 227 -13.31 -7.93 -27.88
CA GLY A 227 -12.43 -8.68 -28.77
C GLY A 227 -10.94 -8.33 -28.68
N SER A 228 -10.52 -7.38 -27.83
CA SER A 228 -9.12 -7.01 -27.71
C SER A 228 -8.65 -6.84 -26.27
N LYS A 229 -7.34 -7.04 -26.05
CA LYS A 229 -6.69 -6.77 -24.75
C LYS A 229 -6.83 -5.31 -24.34
N LEU A 230 -6.80 -4.38 -25.28
CA LEU A 230 -6.92 -2.95 -25.01
C LEU A 230 -8.30 -2.61 -24.43
N GLN A 231 -9.37 -3.19 -24.96
CA GLN A 231 -10.72 -3.00 -24.45
C GLN A 231 -10.91 -3.59 -23.06
N TYR A 232 -10.28 -4.73 -22.78
CA TYR A 232 -10.21 -5.26 -21.41
C TYR A 232 -9.49 -4.29 -20.46
N GLN A 233 -8.33 -3.74 -20.86
CA GLN A 233 -7.60 -2.77 -20.05
C GLN A 233 -8.42 -1.50 -19.79
N ASP A 234 -9.14 -1.00 -20.79
CA ASP A 234 -10.07 0.13 -20.62
C ASP A 234 -11.20 -0.19 -19.63
N ALA A 235 -11.78 -1.39 -19.71
CA ALA A 235 -12.79 -1.85 -18.76
C ALA A 235 -12.22 -1.91 -17.32
N MET A 236 -10.98 -2.38 -17.15
CA MET A 236 -10.31 -2.40 -15.84
C MET A 236 -10.04 -0.99 -15.32
N ALA A 237 -9.63 -0.06 -16.16
CA ALA A 237 -9.47 1.34 -15.80
C ALA A 237 -10.79 1.99 -15.38
N GLN A 238 -11.90 1.67 -16.07
CA GLN A 238 -13.24 2.13 -15.69
C GLN A 238 -13.68 1.52 -14.34
N LEU A 239 -13.40 0.24 -14.11
CA LEU A 239 -13.65 -0.44 -12.85
C LEU A 239 -12.88 0.24 -11.71
N GLY A 240 -11.59 0.48 -11.87
CA GLY A 240 -10.76 1.16 -10.88
C GLY A 240 -11.30 2.56 -10.54
N ARG A 241 -11.71 3.34 -11.54
CA ARG A 241 -12.35 4.64 -11.32
C ARG A 241 -13.69 4.53 -10.58
N ALA A 242 -14.47 3.49 -10.84
CA ALA A 242 -15.74 3.27 -10.15
C ALA A 242 -15.51 2.90 -8.67
N ILE A 243 -14.49 2.09 -8.38
CA ILE A 243 -14.12 1.70 -7.00
C ILE A 243 -13.64 2.92 -6.20
N TYR A 244 -12.74 3.73 -6.77
CA TYR A 244 -12.03 4.79 -6.03
C TYR A 244 -12.62 6.19 -6.20
N GLN A 245 -13.91 6.28 -6.44
CA GLN A 245 -14.56 7.58 -6.36
C GLN A 245 -14.56 8.10 -4.92
N PRO A 246 -14.23 9.41 -4.73
CA PRO A 246 -14.41 10.05 -3.43
C PRO A 246 -15.87 9.90 -2.99
N ALA A 247 -16.08 9.61 -1.71
CA ALA A 247 -17.40 9.74 -1.12
C ALA A 247 -17.76 11.23 -1.18
N ARG A 248 -18.60 11.61 -2.14
CA ARG A 248 -19.19 12.96 -2.11
C ARG A 248 -20.01 13.08 -0.83
N ALA A 249 -19.60 14.05 0.00
CA ALA A 249 -20.39 14.46 1.14
C ALA A 249 -21.78 14.98 0.70
#